data_5596aa87f971c3417c9c1071fb055a37
#
_entry.id   5596aa87f971c3417c9c1071fb055a37
#
_cell.length_a   1.000
_cell.length_b   1.000
_cell.length_c   1.000
_cell.angle_alpha   90.00
_cell.angle_beta   90.00
_cell.angle_gamma   90.00
#
_symmetry.space_group_name_H-M   'P 1'
#
loop_
_entity.id
_entity.type
_entity.pdbx_description
1 polymer ?
#
loop_
_entity_poly.entity_id
_entity_poly.type
_entity_poly.pdbx_seq_one_letter_code
_entity_poly.pdbx_strand_id
1 'polypeptide(L)'
;MEVGFAAGWRLVRAMPEPVARAVFRVGADRAASKNGPGVQRLARNLSCVLGAPAPHSLVRDGVRSYARYWLEAFRLPSKSPAQLRECFRLDGYKQLVRAHEEGTGAVVALPHAGNWDAGGAMVAASGLPLTTVAERLKPEGLFRRFVEFRETLGMKIIPLTGGAPPMDELIAAVREAHIVPLLADRDLSRRGVEVDFFGGRTKMPAGPALLALRTGAPLFVVSMWYEPDVPNGRLVGPLPVPDPSTGPLDTRVRLLTQRVADELARGIAANPQDWHMMQKLWLTEPPLAEA
;
A
#
# COMPACT_ATOMS: atom_id res chain seq x y z
N MET A 1 1.19 3.62 26.72
CA MET A 1 1.31 3.02 25.38
C MET A 1 2.31 3.75 24.47
N GLU A 2 2.26 5.08 24.36
CA GLU A 2 3.15 5.86 23.46
C GLU A 2 4.64 5.72 23.79
N VAL A 3 5.01 5.76 25.07
CA VAL A 3 6.41 5.63 25.52
C VAL A 3 6.95 4.23 25.19
N GLY A 4 6.14 3.18 25.36
CA GLY A 4 6.53 1.81 25.04
C GLY A 4 6.77 1.59 23.54
N PHE A 5 5.94 2.21 22.68
CA PHE A 5 6.11 2.15 21.23
C PHE A 5 7.39 2.86 20.76
N ALA A 6 7.68 4.05 21.34
CA ALA A 6 8.91 4.77 21.03
C ALA A 6 10.18 4.03 21.48
N ALA A 7 10.15 3.42 22.65
CA ALA A 7 11.25 2.62 23.17
C ALA A 7 11.48 1.36 22.30
N GLY A 8 10.39 0.68 21.93
CA GLY A 8 10.44 -0.47 21.02
C GLY A 8 11.04 -0.12 19.66
N TRP A 9 10.64 1.02 19.08
CA TRP A 9 11.18 1.49 17.79
C TRP A 9 12.70 1.77 17.87
N ARG A 10 13.15 2.46 18.95
CA ARG A 10 14.59 2.70 19.17
C ARG A 10 15.36 1.39 19.34
N LEU A 11 14.81 0.43 20.08
CA LEU A 11 15.41 -0.87 20.29
C LEU A 11 15.60 -1.63 18.97
N VAL A 12 14.57 -1.67 18.11
CA VAL A 12 14.64 -2.33 16.78
C VAL A 12 15.71 -1.71 15.90
N ARG A 13 15.90 -0.38 15.97
CA ARG A 13 16.97 0.31 15.23
C ARG A 13 18.36 -0.01 15.75
N ALA A 14 18.51 -0.17 17.06
CA ALA A 14 19.79 -0.45 17.70
C ALA A 14 20.24 -1.92 17.57
N MET A 15 19.29 -2.84 17.31
CA MET A 15 19.62 -4.26 17.16
C MET A 15 20.41 -4.53 15.88
N PRO A 16 21.42 -5.43 15.89
CA PRO A 16 21.98 -6.01 14.67
C PRO A 16 20.88 -6.62 13.81
N GLU A 17 20.94 -6.41 12.50
CA GLU A 17 19.87 -6.82 11.59
C GLU A 17 19.53 -8.32 11.65
N PRO A 18 20.50 -9.27 11.68
CA PRO A 18 20.16 -10.69 11.80
C PRO A 18 19.39 -11.02 13.08
N VAL A 19 19.71 -10.37 14.19
CA VAL A 19 19.02 -10.54 15.49
C VAL A 19 17.60 -9.99 15.40
N ALA A 20 17.43 -8.79 14.86
CA ALA A 20 16.10 -8.20 14.67
C ALA A 20 15.22 -9.06 13.75
N ARG A 21 15.76 -9.56 12.63
CA ARG A 21 15.06 -10.50 11.72
C ARG A 21 14.63 -11.79 12.46
N ALA A 22 15.51 -12.37 13.26
CA ALA A 22 15.19 -13.57 14.05
C ALA A 22 14.07 -13.31 15.06
N VAL A 23 14.15 -12.21 15.80
CA VAL A 23 13.13 -11.81 16.79
C VAL A 23 11.77 -11.60 16.14
N PHE A 24 11.70 -10.85 15.04
CA PHE A 24 10.45 -10.59 14.31
C PHE A 24 9.88 -11.89 13.72
N ARG A 25 10.72 -12.77 13.20
CA ARG A 25 10.30 -14.08 12.68
C ARG A 25 9.70 -14.96 13.76
N VAL A 26 10.36 -15.10 14.92
CA VAL A 26 9.84 -15.86 16.07
C VAL A 26 8.52 -15.25 16.57
N GLY A 27 8.45 -13.92 16.64
CA GLY A 27 7.22 -13.20 17.00
C GLY A 27 6.08 -13.47 16.04
N ALA A 28 6.35 -13.46 14.73
CA ALA A 28 5.40 -13.76 13.67
C ALA A 28 4.89 -15.20 13.76
N ASP A 29 5.79 -16.18 13.93
CA ASP A 29 5.43 -17.59 14.07
C ASP A 29 4.54 -17.83 15.30
N ARG A 30 4.87 -17.19 16.42
CA ARG A 30 4.05 -17.25 17.63
C ARG A 30 2.68 -16.58 17.44
N ALA A 31 2.61 -15.46 16.72
CA ALA A 31 1.35 -14.80 16.39
C ALA A 31 0.48 -15.67 15.47
N ALA A 32 1.08 -16.28 14.44
CA ALA A 32 0.41 -17.20 13.54
C ALA A 32 -0.15 -18.42 14.29
N SER A 33 0.66 -19.03 15.19
CA SER A 33 0.23 -20.18 16.00
C SER A 33 -0.89 -19.84 16.99
N LYS A 34 -0.92 -18.61 17.54
CA LYS A 34 -2.02 -18.15 18.40
C LYS A 34 -3.33 -17.94 17.66
N ASN A 35 -3.30 -17.84 16.35
CA ASN A 35 -4.46 -17.71 15.46
C ASN A 35 -5.48 -16.65 15.93
N GLY A 36 -4.99 -15.47 16.35
CA GLY A 36 -5.83 -14.37 16.80
C GLY A 36 -6.72 -13.79 15.68
N PRO A 37 -7.66 -12.87 16.00
CA PRO A 37 -8.66 -12.37 15.04
C PRO A 37 -8.07 -11.81 13.74
N GLY A 38 -6.92 -11.13 13.80
CA GLY A 38 -6.22 -10.63 12.60
C GLY A 38 -5.69 -11.74 11.71
N VAL A 39 -5.13 -12.81 12.31
CA VAL A 39 -4.61 -13.97 11.57
C VAL A 39 -5.76 -14.75 10.92
N GLN A 40 -6.87 -14.96 11.65
CA GLN A 40 -8.07 -15.57 11.09
C GLN A 40 -8.65 -14.76 9.93
N ARG A 41 -8.60 -13.43 10.03
CA ARG A 41 -9.02 -12.54 8.94
C ARG A 41 -8.10 -12.65 7.73
N LEU A 42 -6.78 -12.67 7.96
CA LEU A 42 -5.80 -12.90 6.90
C LEU A 42 -6.05 -14.24 6.21
N ALA A 43 -6.24 -15.33 6.98
CA ALA A 43 -6.53 -16.65 6.42
C ALA A 43 -7.77 -16.62 5.53
N ARG A 44 -8.85 -15.96 5.96
CA ARG A 44 -10.08 -15.82 5.18
C ARG A 44 -9.87 -15.01 3.90
N ASN A 45 -9.17 -13.88 3.97
CA ASN A 45 -8.86 -13.05 2.81
C ASN A 45 -7.98 -13.81 1.80
N LEU A 46 -6.96 -14.54 2.28
CA LEU A 46 -6.13 -15.39 1.42
C LEU A 46 -6.92 -16.54 0.79
N SER A 47 -7.88 -17.12 1.51
CA SER A 47 -8.79 -18.13 0.93
C SER A 47 -9.61 -17.54 -0.23
N CYS A 48 -10.08 -16.30 -0.10
CA CYS A 48 -10.77 -15.62 -1.19
C CYS A 48 -9.86 -15.41 -2.41
N VAL A 49 -8.59 -15.06 -2.19
CA VAL A 49 -7.60 -14.91 -3.28
C VAL A 49 -7.37 -16.23 -4.02
N LEU A 50 -7.29 -17.34 -3.28
CA LEU A 50 -7.05 -18.68 -3.85
C LEU A 50 -8.32 -19.33 -4.43
N GLY A 51 -9.51 -18.85 -4.06
CA GLY A 51 -10.77 -19.55 -4.32
C GLY A 51 -10.92 -20.87 -3.56
N ALA A 52 -10.08 -21.14 -2.56
CA ALA A 52 -10.03 -22.35 -1.76
C ALA A 52 -9.47 -22.05 -0.36
N PRO A 53 -9.66 -22.92 0.65
CA PRO A 53 -9.11 -22.71 1.98
C PRO A 53 -7.60 -22.49 1.95
N ALA A 54 -7.12 -21.37 2.53
CA ALA A 54 -5.70 -21.05 2.54
C ALA A 54 -4.91 -22.03 3.43
N PRO A 55 -3.82 -22.63 2.93
CA PRO A 55 -2.97 -23.50 3.74
C PRO A 55 -2.37 -22.75 4.93
N HIS A 56 -2.21 -23.42 6.07
CA HIS A 56 -1.58 -22.83 7.26
C HIS A 56 -0.17 -22.28 7.01
N SER A 57 0.58 -22.90 6.10
CA SER A 57 1.89 -22.40 5.66
C SER A 57 1.80 -21.02 5.05
N LEU A 58 0.85 -20.81 4.12
CA LEU A 58 0.63 -19.51 3.46
C LEU A 58 0.21 -18.42 4.47
N VAL A 59 -0.69 -18.75 5.39
CA VAL A 59 -1.13 -17.80 6.44
C VAL A 59 0.05 -17.41 7.34
N ARG A 60 0.87 -18.38 7.77
CA ARG A 60 2.09 -18.13 8.54
C ARG A 60 3.07 -17.25 7.78
N ASP A 61 3.27 -17.52 6.49
CA ASP A 61 4.19 -16.75 5.66
C ASP A 61 3.65 -15.32 5.45
N GLY A 62 2.33 -15.13 5.36
CA GLY A 62 1.70 -13.81 5.36
C GLY A 62 1.92 -13.03 6.67
N VAL A 63 1.86 -13.69 7.82
CA VAL A 63 2.18 -13.05 9.12
C VAL A 63 3.68 -12.69 9.19
N ARG A 64 4.57 -13.53 8.66
CA ARG A 64 6.01 -13.25 8.57
C ARG A 64 6.31 -12.09 7.65
N SER A 65 5.64 -12.02 6.49
CA SER A 65 5.75 -10.92 5.54
C SER A 65 5.33 -9.59 6.19
N TYR A 66 4.20 -9.57 6.92
CA TYR A 66 3.76 -8.38 7.64
C TYR A 66 4.73 -7.97 8.76
N ALA A 67 5.31 -8.94 9.46
CA ALA A 67 6.33 -8.65 10.46
C ALA A 67 7.62 -8.09 9.83
N ARG A 68 8.02 -8.59 8.65
CA ARG A 68 9.13 -8.05 7.86
C ARG A 68 8.87 -6.60 7.45
N TYR A 69 7.66 -6.27 7.00
CA TYR A 69 7.29 -4.88 6.71
C TYR A 69 7.57 -3.95 7.89
N TRP A 70 7.09 -4.30 9.08
CA TRP A 70 7.31 -3.48 10.28
C TRP A 70 8.78 -3.36 10.67
N LEU A 71 9.52 -4.47 10.62
CA LEU A 71 10.95 -4.46 10.88
C LEU A 71 11.68 -3.49 9.95
N GLU A 72 11.44 -3.61 8.66
CA GLU A 72 12.09 -2.78 7.64
C GLU A 72 11.66 -1.31 7.75
N ALA A 73 10.35 -1.03 7.87
CA ALA A 73 9.81 0.32 8.04
C ALA A 73 10.44 1.03 9.25
N PHE A 74 10.54 0.36 10.40
CA PHE A 74 11.18 0.95 11.58
C PHE A 74 12.65 1.30 11.37
N ARG A 75 13.35 0.65 10.46
CA ARG A 75 14.77 0.85 10.18
C ARG A 75 15.04 1.83 9.04
N LEU A 76 14.06 2.18 8.21
CA LEU A 76 14.24 3.12 7.09
C LEU A 76 14.91 4.44 7.48
N PRO A 77 14.51 5.13 8.59
CA PRO A 77 15.12 6.40 8.96
C PRO A 77 16.59 6.31 9.39
N SER A 78 17.12 5.11 9.58
CA SER A 78 18.53 4.90 9.91
C SER A 78 19.41 4.68 8.68
N LYS A 79 18.80 4.65 7.49
CA LYS A 79 19.49 4.45 6.22
C LYS A 79 19.96 5.79 5.65
N SER A 80 21.16 5.78 5.03
CA SER A 80 21.63 6.92 4.26
C SER A 80 20.81 7.12 2.97
N PRO A 81 20.85 8.31 2.34
CA PRO A 81 20.17 8.53 1.07
C PRO A 81 20.57 7.52 -0.02
N ALA A 82 21.81 7.08 -0.06
CA ALA A 82 22.26 6.03 -0.98
C ALA A 82 21.60 4.68 -0.68
N GLN A 83 21.54 4.29 0.59
CA GLN A 83 20.88 3.06 1.02
C GLN A 83 19.36 3.12 0.83
N LEU A 84 18.73 4.30 0.90
CA LEU A 84 17.32 4.47 0.61
C LEU A 84 17.03 4.27 -0.88
N ARG A 85 17.88 4.74 -1.79
CA ARG A 85 17.74 4.48 -3.24
C ARG A 85 17.81 2.99 -3.60
N GLU A 86 18.48 2.20 -2.79
CA GLU A 86 18.66 0.75 -3.00
C GLU A 86 17.70 -0.11 -2.16
N CYS A 87 16.86 0.49 -1.29
CA CYS A 87 16.01 -0.25 -0.35
C CYS A 87 14.76 -0.86 -0.97
N PHE A 88 14.50 -0.59 -2.25
CA PHE A 88 13.37 -1.11 -3.00
C PHE A 88 13.73 -1.18 -4.49
N ARG A 89 13.32 -2.23 -5.19
CA ARG A 89 13.44 -2.33 -6.66
C ARG A 89 12.08 -2.09 -7.29
N LEU A 90 11.97 -1.11 -8.19
CA LEU A 90 10.74 -0.81 -8.91
C LEU A 90 10.94 -1.00 -10.41
N ASP A 91 10.40 -2.10 -10.92
CA ASP A 91 10.27 -2.28 -12.37
C ASP A 91 9.27 -1.26 -12.92
N GLY A 92 9.66 -0.57 -13.99
CA GLY A 92 8.86 0.54 -14.55
C GLY A 92 9.15 1.91 -13.93
N TYR A 93 10.12 2.07 -13.01
CA TYR A 93 10.46 3.34 -12.35
C TYR A 93 10.65 4.51 -13.34
N LYS A 94 11.23 4.23 -14.52
CA LYS A 94 11.44 5.25 -15.57
C LYS A 94 10.15 5.93 -16.03
N GLN A 95 9.00 5.29 -15.91
CA GLN A 95 7.70 5.89 -16.24
C GLN A 95 7.33 7.00 -15.26
N LEU A 96 7.68 6.85 -13.97
CA LEU A 96 7.48 7.90 -12.96
C LEU A 96 8.42 9.08 -13.20
N VAL A 97 9.69 8.81 -13.53
CA VAL A 97 10.65 9.86 -13.92
C VAL A 97 10.12 10.65 -15.10
N ARG A 98 9.69 9.96 -16.14
CA ARG A 98 9.13 10.59 -17.35
C ARG A 98 7.90 11.46 -17.04
N ALA A 99 6.94 10.94 -16.24
CA ALA A 99 5.75 11.71 -15.87
C ALA A 99 6.09 12.99 -15.08
N HIS A 100 7.12 12.93 -14.24
CA HIS A 100 7.63 14.11 -13.53
C HIS A 100 8.30 15.10 -14.49
N GLU A 101 9.21 14.64 -15.35
CA GLU A 101 9.94 15.49 -16.31
C GLU A 101 9.01 16.15 -17.34
N GLU A 102 7.94 15.46 -17.76
CA GLU A 102 6.89 15.99 -18.64
C GLU A 102 5.93 16.95 -17.91
N GLY A 103 6.07 17.13 -16.60
CA GLY A 103 5.22 18.01 -15.80
C GLY A 103 3.80 17.50 -15.54
N THR A 104 3.50 16.25 -15.89
CA THR A 104 2.16 15.65 -15.71
C THR A 104 1.93 15.12 -14.31
N GLY A 105 2.99 14.81 -13.56
CA GLY A 105 2.88 14.02 -12.35
C GLY A 105 2.34 12.62 -12.61
N ALA A 106 2.12 11.85 -11.57
CA ALA A 106 1.53 10.52 -11.69
C ALA A 106 0.71 10.13 -10.45
N VAL A 107 -0.41 9.45 -10.68
CA VAL A 107 -1.17 8.78 -9.62
C VAL A 107 -0.79 7.30 -9.60
N VAL A 108 -0.47 6.76 -8.42
CA VAL A 108 -0.08 5.36 -8.27
C VAL A 108 -0.98 4.67 -7.25
N ALA A 109 -1.84 3.76 -7.71
CA ALA A 109 -2.64 2.92 -6.83
C ALA A 109 -1.82 1.71 -6.37
N LEU A 110 -1.83 1.44 -5.05
CA LEU A 110 -1.04 0.35 -4.48
C LEU A 110 -1.83 -0.43 -3.42
N PRO A 111 -1.53 -1.73 -3.23
CA PRO A 111 -2.14 -2.54 -2.20
C PRO A 111 -1.41 -2.41 -0.86
N HIS A 112 -2.03 -2.85 0.23
CA HIS A 112 -1.34 -3.12 1.48
C HIS A 112 -0.50 -4.40 1.37
N ALA A 113 0.52 -4.37 0.50
CA ALA A 113 1.40 -5.52 0.23
C ALA A 113 2.87 -5.11 0.22
N GLY A 114 3.76 -6.05 0.47
CA GLY A 114 5.20 -5.80 0.46
C GLY A 114 5.61 -4.66 1.39
N ASN A 115 6.45 -3.74 0.90
CA ASN A 115 6.90 -2.60 1.70
C ASN A 115 6.70 -1.26 0.95
N TRP A 116 5.49 -0.70 1.03
CA TRP A 116 5.15 0.58 0.40
C TRP A 116 5.92 1.77 0.99
N ASP A 117 6.32 1.74 2.27
CA ASP A 117 7.15 2.79 2.87
C ASP A 117 8.57 2.77 2.30
N ALA A 118 9.14 1.59 2.04
CA ALA A 118 10.42 1.46 1.35
C ALA A 118 10.32 1.92 -0.11
N GLY A 119 9.24 1.58 -0.81
CA GLY A 119 8.98 2.08 -2.16
C GLY A 119 8.90 3.60 -2.23
N GLY A 120 8.13 4.22 -1.31
CA GLY A 120 8.03 5.68 -1.22
C GLY A 120 9.37 6.34 -0.86
N ALA A 121 10.12 5.76 0.09
CA ALA A 121 11.44 6.26 0.49
C ALA A 121 12.44 6.20 -0.67
N MET A 122 12.44 5.13 -1.45
CA MET A 122 13.29 4.99 -2.64
C MET A 122 12.95 6.06 -3.68
N VAL A 123 11.66 6.27 -3.99
CA VAL A 123 11.21 7.27 -4.96
C VAL A 123 11.63 8.67 -4.52
N ALA A 124 11.37 9.04 -3.25
CA ALA A 124 11.74 10.35 -2.71
C ALA A 124 13.28 10.53 -2.66
N ALA A 125 14.04 9.54 -2.21
CA ALA A 125 15.50 9.58 -2.17
C ALA A 125 16.15 9.63 -3.56
N SER A 126 15.40 9.24 -4.59
CA SER A 126 15.82 9.35 -6.00
C SER A 126 15.50 10.72 -6.63
N GLY A 127 14.99 11.67 -5.86
CA GLY A 127 14.75 13.04 -6.29
C GLY A 127 13.37 13.33 -6.86
N LEU A 128 12.45 12.36 -6.88
CA LEU A 128 11.07 12.60 -7.31
C LEU A 128 10.24 13.13 -6.12
N PRO A 129 9.53 14.28 -6.28
CA PRO A 129 8.64 14.76 -5.24
C PRO A 129 7.47 13.81 -5.05
N LEU A 130 7.24 13.40 -3.80
CA LEU A 130 6.20 12.44 -3.45
C LEU A 130 5.22 13.01 -2.43
N THR A 131 3.94 12.92 -2.74
CA THR A 131 2.84 13.33 -1.84
C THR A 131 1.86 12.19 -1.67
N THR A 132 1.51 11.85 -0.43
CA THR A 132 0.53 10.82 -0.14
C THR A 132 -0.38 11.20 1.01
N VAL A 133 -1.41 10.40 1.26
CA VAL A 133 -2.31 10.58 2.40
C VAL A 133 -1.98 9.59 3.51
N ALA A 134 -2.28 9.97 4.76
CA ALA A 134 -2.22 9.07 5.90
C ALA A 134 -3.53 9.08 6.68
N GLU A 135 -3.99 7.89 7.08
CA GLU A 135 -5.10 7.73 8.02
C GLU A 135 -4.70 8.30 9.38
N ARG A 136 -5.57 9.13 9.96
CA ARG A 136 -5.33 9.70 11.30
C ARG A 136 -5.55 8.64 12.36
N LEU A 137 -4.49 7.97 12.73
CA LEU A 137 -4.48 6.94 13.76
C LEU A 137 -4.75 7.52 15.15
N LYS A 138 -5.36 6.72 16.00
CA LYS A 138 -5.50 7.05 17.44
C LYS A 138 -4.55 6.15 18.25
N PRO A 139 -3.87 6.68 19.28
CA PRO A 139 -3.86 8.09 19.75
C PRO A 139 -3.10 9.02 18.81
N GLU A 140 -3.38 10.32 18.89
CA GLU A 140 -2.82 11.36 18.01
C GLU A 140 -1.30 11.39 17.99
N GLY A 141 -0.65 11.09 19.11
CA GLY A 141 0.82 11.02 19.18
C GLY A 141 1.39 9.89 18.30
N LEU A 142 0.65 8.80 18.08
CA LEU A 142 1.05 7.76 17.14
C LEU A 142 0.97 8.25 15.70
N PHE A 143 -0.12 8.94 15.34
CA PHE A 143 -0.28 9.55 14.03
C PHE A 143 0.86 10.51 13.70
N ARG A 144 1.14 11.49 14.60
CA ARG A 144 2.25 12.44 14.42
C ARG A 144 3.59 11.76 14.17
N ARG A 145 3.90 10.68 14.89
CA ARG A 145 5.15 9.91 14.70
C ARG A 145 5.23 9.24 13.33
N PHE A 146 4.10 8.73 12.81
CA PHE A 146 4.08 8.17 11.46
C PHE A 146 4.21 9.24 10.39
N VAL A 147 3.63 10.42 10.59
CA VAL A 147 3.82 11.57 9.69
C VAL A 147 5.29 12.00 9.72
N GLU A 148 5.84 12.32 10.89
CA GLU A 148 7.25 12.67 11.07
C GLU A 148 8.20 11.63 10.46
N PHE A 149 7.90 10.34 10.67
CA PHE A 149 8.67 9.24 10.10
C PHE A 149 8.73 9.33 8.56
N ARG A 150 7.60 9.51 7.88
CA ARG A 150 7.56 9.61 6.43
C ARG A 150 8.13 10.91 5.90
N GLU A 151 7.94 12.00 6.61
CA GLU A 151 8.53 13.31 6.27
C GLU A 151 10.06 13.26 6.35
N THR A 152 10.64 12.56 7.33
CA THR A 152 12.10 12.34 7.40
C THR A 152 12.64 11.52 6.23
N LEU A 153 11.78 10.79 5.53
CA LEU A 153 12.13 10.03 4.31
C LEU A 153 11.91 10.87 3.03
N GLY A 154 11.51 12.15 3.15
CA GLY A 154 11.30 13.05 2.01
C GLY A 154 9.90 13.01 1.41
N MET A 155 8.93 12.40 2.08
CA MET A 155 7.53 12.33 1.62
C MET A 155 6.71 13.49 2.19
N LYS A 156 5.84 14.11 1.39
CA LYS A 156 4.81 15.03 1.87
C LYS A 156 3.56 14.25 2.26
N ILE A 157 3.08 14.43 3.49
CA ILE A 157 1.94 13.67 4.04
C ILE A 157 0.75 14.59 4.25
N ILE A 158 -0.39 14.26 3.64
CA ILE A 158 -1.67 14.96 3.83
C ILE A 158 -2.55 14.08 4.75
N PRO A 159 -3.07 14.63 5.87
CA PRO A 159 -4.01 13.90 6.72
C PRO A 159 -5.30 13.57 5.98
N LEU A 160 -5.74 12.31 6.02
CA LEU A 160 -6.98 11.88 5.36
C LEU A 160 -8.25 12.42 6.07
N THR A 161 -8.15 12.69 7.37
CA THR A 161 -9.26 13.15 8.22
C THR A 161 -8.79 14.22 9.22
N GLY A 162 -9.74 15.03 9.70
CA GLY A 162 -9.48 16.06 10.73
C GLY A 162 -8.96 17.39 10.18
N GLY A 163 -9.09 17.61 8.87
CA GLY A 163 -8.80 18.85 8.17
C GLY A 163 -9.72 19.06 6.97
N ALA A 164 -9.33 19.91 6.02
CA ALA A 164 -10.00 20.04 4.75
C ALA A 164 -9.93 18.71 3.97
N PRO A 165 -10.88 18.45 3.05
CA PRO A 165 -10.82 17.26 2.20
C PRO A 165 -9.50 17.23 1.42
N PRO A 166 -8.75 16.10 1.41
CA PRO A 166 -7.38 16.06 0.86
C PRO A 166 -7.33 16.17 -0.67
N MET A 167 -8.48 16.11 -1.34
CA MET A 167 -8.53 16.03 -2.81
C MET A 167 -7.94 17.26 -3.48
N ASP A 168 -8.20 18.46 -2.98
CA ASP A 168 -7.70 19.70 -3.60
C ASP A 168 -6.18 19.81 -3.46
N GLU A 169 -5.64 19.43 -2.30
CA GLU A 169 -4.18 19.36 -2.08
C GLU A 169 -3.51 18.29 -2.95
N LEU A 170 -4.17 17.14 -3.15
CA LEU A 170 -3.68 16.09 -4.05
C LEU A 170 -3.69 16.54 -5.52
N ILE A 171 -4.74 17.26 -5.95
CA ILE A 171 -4.80 17.84 -7.29
C ILE A 171 -3.67 18.85 -7.49
N ALA A 172 -3.43 19.71 -6.52
CA ALA A 172 -2.32 20.66 -6.55
C ALA A 172 -0.97 19.94 -6.67
N ALA A 173 -0.73 18.92 -5.85
CA ALA A 173 0.49 18.13 -5.89
C ALA A 173 0.72 17.46 -7.28
N VAL A 174 -0.33 16.87 -7.88
CA VAL A 174 -0.22 16.30 -9.22
C VAL A 174 0.14 17.37 -10.25
N ARG A 175 -0.50 18.55 -10.19
CA ARG A 175 -0.20 19.67 -11.09
C ARG A 175 1.21 20.25 -10.93
N GLU A 176 1.82 20.04 -9.76
CA GLU A 176 3.22 20.33 -9.47
C GLU A 176 4.15 19.16 -9.83
N ALA A 177 3.68 18.24 -10.68
CA ALA A 177 4.40 17.06 -11.14
C ALA A 177 4.86 16.09 -10.03
N HIS A 178 4.18 16.06 -8.89
CA HIS A 178 4.44 15.08 -7.84
C HIS A 178 3.99 13.67 -8.25
N ILE A 179 4.67 12.68 -7.71
CA ILE A 179 4.18 11.30 -7.68
C ILE A 179 3.25 11.14 -6.47
N VAL A 180 2.04 10.67 -6.72
CA VAL A 180 0.99 10.55 -5.69
C VAL A 180 0.58 9.09 -5.50
N PRO A 181 1.30 8.33 -4.64
CA PRO A 181 0.91 6.98 -4.28
C PRO A 181 -0.26 6.97 -3.28
N LEU A 182 -1.26 6.11 -3.53
CA LEU A 182 -2.46 5.98 -2.70
C LEU A 182 -2.77 4.49 -2.48
N LEU A 183 -2.88 4.06 -1.23
CA LEU A 183 -3.38 2.72 -0.90
C LEU A 183 -4.83 2.59 -1.38
N ALA A 184 -5.11 1.58 -2.20
CA ALA A 184 -6.33 1.50 -2.98
C ALA A 184 -7.15 0.21 -2.81
N ASP A 185 -6.65 -0.75 -2.04
CA ASP A 185 -7.29 -2.06 -1.86
C ASP A 185 -8.30 -2.14 -0.70
N ARG A 186 -8.46 -1.04 0.09
CA ARG A 186 -9.40 -0.97 1.21
C ARG A 186 -10.02 0.41 1.36
N ASP A 187 -11.36 0.49 1.37
CA ASP A 187 -12.07 1.72 1.70
C ASP A 187 -12.24 1.92 3.21
N LEU A 188 -11.76 3.06 3.71
CA LEU A 188 -11.90 3.48 5.11
C LEU A 188 -13.10 4.41 5.32
N SER A 189 -13.61 5.00 4.23
CA SER A 189 -14.63 6.07 4.29
C SER A 189 -16.06 5.54 4.31
N ARG A 190 -16.28 4.27 3.99
CA ARG A 190 -17.59 3.66 3.69
C ARG A 190 -18.26 4.22 2.44
N ARG A 191 -17.65 5.19 1.75
CA ARG A 191 -18.13 5.84 0.51
C ARG A 191 -17.40 5.35 -0.72
N GLY A 192 -16.58 4.29 -0.58
CA GLY A 192 -15.83 3.70 -1.68
C GLY A 192 -16.73 3.15 -2.77
N VAL A 193 -16.14 2.97 -3.93
CA VAL A 193 -16.78 2.38 -5.12
C VAL A 193 -16.87 0.87 -4.91
N GLU A 194 -18.03 0.31 -5.16
CA GLU A 194 -18.19 -1.15 -5.21
C GLU A 194 -17.53 -1.71 -6.46
N VAL A 195 -16.73 -2.74 -6.25
CA VAL A 195 -15.98 -3.45 -7.30
C VAL A 195 -16.07 -4.95 -7.11
N ASP A 196 -15.92 -5.67 -8.20
CA ASP A 196 -15.69 -7.10 -8.18
C ASP A 196 -14.19 -7.36 -7.90
N PHE A 197 -13.89 -8.26 -6.96
CA PHE A 197 -12.54 -8.55 -6.54
C PHE A 197 -12.44 -10.01 -6.10
N PHE A 198 -11.61 -10.80 -6.76
CA PHE A 198 -11.49 -12.25 -6.54
C PHE A 198 -12.83 -13.02 -6.54
N GLY A 199 -13.79 -12.62 -7.37
CA GLY A 199 -15.12 -13.24 -7.45
C GLY A 199 -16.09 -12.85 -6.33
N GLY A 200 -15.68 -12.01 -5.38
CA GLY A 200 -16.55 -11.38 -4.39
C GLY A 200 -16.73 -9.89 -4.65
N ARG A 201 -17.50 -9.23 -3.79
CA ARG A 201 -17.71 -7.78 -3.87
C ARG A 201 -17.10 -7.07 -2.67
N THR A 202 -16.40 -5.97 -2.95
CA THR A 202 -15.80 -5.11 -1.93
C THR A 202 -15.97 -3.64 -2.29
N LYS A 203 -15.53 -2.74 -1.39
CA LYS A 203 -15.42 -1.31 -1.68
C LYS A 203 -13.95 -0.89 -1.72
N MET A 204 -13.59 -0.17 -2.77
CA MET A 204 -12.27 0.44 -2.91
C MET A 204 -12.36 1.96 -2.93
N PRO A 205 -11.32 2.70 -2.49
CA PRO A 205 -11.32 4.15 -2.52
C PRO A 205 -11.46 4.69 -3.95
N ALA A 206 -12.34 5.66 -4.14
CA ALA A 206 -12.47 6.38 -5.42
C ALA A 206 -11.28 7.30 -5.71
N GLY A 207 -10.44 7.58 -4.70
CA GLY A 207 -9.38 8.59 -4.74
C GLY A 207 -8.47 8.51 -5.95
N PRO A 208 -7.81 7.36 -6.23
CA PRO A 208 -6.91 7.24 -7.38
C PRO A 208 -7.59 7.53 -8.72
N ALA A 209 -8.76 6.93 -8.96
CA ALA A 209 -9.52 7.13 -10.20
C ALA A 209 -10.01 8.57 -10.34
N LEU A 210 -10.56 9.14 -9.28
CA LEU A 210 -11.06 10.51 -9.27
C LEU A 210 -9.94 11.53 -9.51
N LEU A 211 -8.79 11.34 -8.89
CA LEU A 211 -7.62 12.20 -9.04
C LEU A 211 -7.11 12.16 -10.48
N ALA A 212 -6.92 10.98 -11.05
CA ALA A 212 -6.51 10.83 -12.45
C ALA A 212 -7.51 11.48 -13.43
N LEU A 213 -8.81 11.26 -13.24
CA LEU A 213 -9.85 11.84 -14.08
C LEU A 213 -9.95 13.37 -13.99
N ARG A 214 -9.64 13.96 -12.81
CA ARG A 214 -9.68 15.41 -12.62
C ARG A 214 -8.44 16.14 -13.09
N THR A 215 -7.29 15.46 -13.07
CA THR A 215 -6.01 16.07 -13.43
C THR A 215 -5.55 15.72 -14.85
N GLY A 216 -6.04 14.63 -15.41
CA GLY A 216 -5.52 14.05 -16.66
C GLY A 216 -4.19 13.31 -16.48
N ALA A 217 -3.67 13.22 -15.25
CA ALA A 217 -2.42 12.53 -14.97
C ALA A 217 -2.52 11.02 -15.22
N PRO A 218 -1.43 10.38 -15.64
CA PRO A 218 -1.39 8.93 -15.81
C PRO A 218 -1.65 8.21 -14.48
N LEU A 219 -2.52 7.20 -14.52
CA LEU A 219 -2.80 6.32 -13.39
C LEU A 219 -2.07 5.00 -13.58
N PHE A 220 -1.21 4.67 -12.64
CA PHE A 220 -0.53 3.40 -12.57
C PHE A 220 -1.04 2.55 -11.40
N VAL A 221 -0.84 1.25 -11.50
CA VAL A 221 -1.00 0.32 -10.38
C VAL A 221 0.35 -0.32 -10.10
N VAL A 222 0.71 -0.48 -8.84
CA VAL A 222 1.93 -1.18 -8.47
C VAL A 222 1.60 -2.48 -7.76
N SER A 223 2.14 -3.59 -8.26
CA SER A 223 2.20 -4.87 -7.54
C SER A 223 3.45 -4.86 -6.67
N MET A 224 3.34 -5.37 -5.44
CA MET A 224 4.46 -5.36 -4.48
C MET A 224 4.63 -6.72 -3.85
N TRP A 225 5.89 -7.16 -3.71
CA TRP A 225 6.25 -8.44 -3.08
C TRP A 225 7.64 -8.38 -2.46
N TYR A 226 8.02 -9.45 -1.77
CA TYR A 226 9.34 -9.59 -1.20
C TYR A 226 10.20 -10.58 -1.98
N GLU A 227 11.38 -10.14 -2.37
CA GLU A 227 12.49 -11.01 -2.68
C GLU A 227 13.36 -11.21 -1.40
N PRO A 228 14.27 -12.20 -1.39
CA PRO A 228 15.12 -12.43 -0.21
C PRO A 228 15.87 -11.18 0.27
N ASP A 229 16.44 -10.42 -0.66
CA ASP A 229 17.33 -9.29 -0.36
C ASP A 229 16.58 -8.01 -0.10
N VAL A 230 15.67 -7.62 -1.00
CA VAL A 230 14.94 -6.34 -0.93
C VAL A 230 13.48 -6.54 -1.33
N PRO A 231 12.58 -5.69 -0.85
CA PRO A 231 11.22 -5.62 -1.39
C PRO A 231 11.24 -5.10 -2.84
N ASN A 232 10.31 -5.61 -3.64
CA ASN A 232 10.18 -5.31 -5.05
C ASN A 232 8.79 -4.79 -5.39
N GLY A 233 8.69 -4.08 -6.50
CA GLY A 233 7.43 -3.68 -7.11
C GLY A 233 7.52 -3.66 -8.62
N ARG A 234 6.37 -3.81 -9.26
CA ARG A 234 6.20 -3.63 -10.71
C ARG A 234 5.10 -2.62 -10.95
N LEU A 235 5.44 -1.57 -11.66
CA LEU A 235 4.50 -0.55 -12.11
C LEU A 235 3.81 -1.00 -13.40
N VAL A 236 2.49 -1.03 -13.40
CA VAL A 236 1.65 -1.40 -14.53
C VAL A 236 0.84 -0.19 -14.97
N GLY A 237 0.82 0.09 -16.24
CA GLY A 237 0.07 1.20 -16.81
C GLY A 237 0.91 2.08 -17.74
N PRO A 238 0.44 3.31 -18.05
CA PRO A 238 -0.77 3.92 -17.49
C PRO A 238 -2.06 3.16 -17.87
N LEU A 239 -2.99 3.08 -16.93
CA LEU A 239 -4.27 2.43 -17.18
C LEU A 239 -5.08 3.25 -18.20
N PRO A 240 -5.80 2.58 -19.13
CA PRO A 240 -6.71 3.27 -20.03
C PRO A 240 -7.77 4.05 -19.25
N VAL A 241 -7.85 5.36 -19.44
CA VAL A 241 -8.85 6.21 -18.78
C VAL A 241 -10.13 6.20 -19.60
N PRO A 242 -11.31 6.01 -18.98
CA PRO A 242 -12.60 6.06 -19.69
C PRO A 242 -12.81 7.42 -20.35
N ASP A 243 -13.18 7.40 -21.63
CA ASP A 243 -13.48 8.61 -22.42
C ASP A 243 -14.69 9.35 -21.81
N PRO A 244 -14.76 10.70 -21.93
CA PRO A 244 -15.95 11.47 -21.52
C PRO A 244 -17.27 10.99 -22.11
N SER A 245 -17.26 10.45 -23.32
CA SER A 245 -18.46 9.88 -23.98
C SER A 245 -18.99 8.61 -23.30
N THR A 246 -18.18 7.96 -22.45
CA THR A 246 -18.60 6.74 -21.70
C THR A 246 -19.70 7.05 -20.66
N GLY A 247 -19.81 8.32 -20.25
CA GLY A 247 -20.85 8.76 -19.32
C GLY A 247 -20.37 9.78 -18.28
N PRO A 248 -21.22 10.08 -17.28
CA PRO A 248 -20.90 11.04 -16.24
C PRO A 248 -19.68 10.62 -15.41
N LEU A 249 -19.11 11.56 -14.66
CA LEU A 249 -17.90 11.35 -13.88
C LEU A 249 -17.99 10.12 -12.97
N ASP A 250 -19.10 9.92 -12.27
CA ASP A 250 -19.29 8.79 -11.36
C ASP A 250 -19.21 7.44 -12.06
N THR A 251 -19.74 7.35 -13.29
CA THR A 251 -19.62 6.14 -14.12
C THR A 251 -18.16 5.88 -14.49
N ARG A 252 -17.46 6.90 -14.93
CA ARG A 252 -16.03 6.79 -15.28
C ARG A 252 -15.15 6.45 -14.08
N VAL A 253 -15.46 7.01 -12.92
CA VAL A 253 -14.78 6.67 -11.65
C VAL A 253 -14.99 5.20 -11.33
N ARG A 254 -16.22 4.67 -11.43
CA ARG A 254 -16.49 3.24 -11.18
C ARG A 254 -15.71 2.34 -12.13
N LEU A 255 -15.73 2.63 -13.42
CA LEU A 255 -15.02 1.85 -14.43
C LEU A 255 -13.49 1.86 -14.19
N LEU A 256 -12.94 3.02 -13.89
CA LEU A 256 -11.49 3.14 -13.65
C LEU A 256 -11.08 2.50 -12.32
N THR A 257 -11.92 2.60 -11.28
CA THR A 257 -11.69 1.90 -10.01
C THR A 257 -11.75 0.38 -10.19
N GLN A 258 -12.65 -0.14 -11.03
CA GLN A 258 -12.67 -1.57 -11.37
C GLN A 258 -11.37 -1.99 -12.07
N ARG A 259 -10.86 -1.21 -13.03
CA ARG A 259 -9.55 -1.49 -13.66
C ARG A 259 -8.41 -1.52 -12.65
N VAL A 260 -8.42 -0.61 -11.67
CA VAL A 260 -7.46 -0.64 -10.55
C VAL A 260 -7.61 -1.94 -9.75
N ALA A 261 -8.84 -2.34 -9.42
CA ALA A 261 -9.12 -3.58 -8.68
C ALA A 261 -8.60 -4.81 -9.44
N ASP A 262 -8.82 -4.88 -10.76
CA ASP A 262 -8.38 -5.99 -11.60
C ASP A 262 -6.85 -6.12 -11.61
N GLU A 263 -6.11 -5.00 -11.72
CA GLU A 263 -4.64 -5.01 -11.67
C GLU A 263 -4.11 -5.36 -10.26
N LEU A 264 -4.73 -4.82 -9.21
CA LEU A 264 -4.39 -5.18 -7.84
C LEU A 264 -4.61 -6.68 -7.60
N ALA A 265 -5.72 -7.24 -8.09
CA ALA A 265 -6.01 -8.68 -7.97
C ALA A 265 -4.93 -9.52 -8.63
N ARG A 266 -4.48 -9.17 -9.84
CA ARG A 266 -3.38 -9.89 -10.54
C ARG A 266 -2.09 -9.88 -9.73
N GLY A 267 -1.71 -8.70 -9.21
CA GLY A 267 -0.50 -8.55 -8.41
C GLY A 267 -0.55 -9.32 -7.09
N ILE A 268 -1.68 -9.26 -6.40
CA ILE A 268 -1.90 -9.98 -5.13
C ILE A 268 -1.94 -11.51 -5.37
N ALA A 269 -2.61 -11.97 -6.43
CA ALA A 269 -2.67 -13.39 -6.76
C ALA A 269 -1.29 -14.00 -7.06
N ALA A 270 -0.36 -13.20 -7.62
CA ALA A 270 1.00 -13.64 -7.90
C ALA A 270 1.84 -13.85 -6.63
N ASN A 271 1.59 -13.08 -5.57
CA ASN A 271 2.35 -13.11 -4.31
C ASN A 271 1.41 -12.94 -3.10
N PRO A 272 0.47 -13.87 -2.88
CA PRO A 272 -0.60 -13.70 -1.88
C PRO A 272 -0.07 -13.60 -0.45
N GLN A 273 1.07 -14.24 -0.12
CA GLN A 273 1.72 -14.14 1.18
C GLN A 273 2.18 -12.73 1.53
N ASP A 274 2.35 -11.86 0.53
CA ASP A 274 2.82 -10.49 0.74
C ASP A 274 1.68 -9.46 0.84
N TRP A 275 0.43 -9.91 0.77
CA TRP A 275 -0.74 -9.07 1.00
C TRP A 275 -1.16 -9.05 2.47
N HIS A 276 -0.99 -7.93 3.13
CA HIS A 276 -1.12 -7.75 4.59
C HIS A 276 -2.55 -7.42 5.04
N MET A 277 -3.57 -7.97 4.38
CA MET A 277 -4.96 -7.64 4.66
C MET A 277 -5.52 -8.43 5.86
N MET A 278 -5.30 -7.91 7.06
CA MET A 278 -5.79 -8.47 8.33
C MET A 278 -7.14 -7.88 8.78
N GLN A 279 -7.82 -7.10 7.93
CA GLN A 279 -9.09 -6.46 8.22
C GLN A 279 -10.23 -7.07 7.39
N LYS A 280 -11.46 -6.78 7.82
CA LYS A 280 -12.64 -7.15 7.03
C LYS A 280 -12.64 -6.33 5.73
N LEU A 281 -12.80 -7.02 4.60
CA LEU A 281 -12.76 -6.42 3.28
C LEU A 281 -14.09 -6.59 2.52
N TRP A 282 -14.62 -7.79 2.52
CA TRP A 282 -15.72 -8.20 1.64
C TRP A 282 -17.07 -7.67 2.10
N LEU A 283 -17.89 -7.20 1.15
CA LEU A 283 -19.33 -7.02 1.30
C LEU A 283 -20.03 -8.37 1.13
N THR A 284 -19.65 -9.10 0.09
CA THR A 284 -20.05 -10.47 -0.18
C THR A 284 -18.77 -11.27 -0.44
N GLU A 285 -18.48 -12.24 0.43
CA GLU A 285 -17.32 -13.11 0.27
C GLU A 285 -17.49 -13.97 -0.99
N PRO A 286 -16.41 -14.17 -1.79
CA PRO A 286 -16.48 -15.07 -2.93
C PRO A 286 -16.75 -16.51 -2.47
N PRO A 287 -17.43 -17.32 -3.29
CA PRO A 287 -17.54 -18.74 -3.02
C PRO A 287 -16.15 -19.39 -3.03
N LEU A 288 -15.89 -20.26 -2.07
CA LEU A 288 -14.71 -21.08 -2.04
C LEU A 288 -15.02 -22.45 -2.65
N ALA A 289 -14.10 -23.01 -3.41
CA ALA A 289 -14.20 -24.39 -3.84
C ALA A 289 -14.27 -25.31 -2.60
N GLU A 290 -15.13 -26.33 -2.65
CA GLU A 290 -15.16 -27.37 -1.64
C GLU A 290 -13.80 -28.09 -1.63
N ALA A 291 -13.29 -28.36 -0.42
CA ALA A 291 -11.99 -29.02 -0.22
C ALA A 291 -12.04 -30.50 -0.56
#